data_b5c22c927e45a84623a901dc3ed9665f
#
_entry.id   b5c22c927e45a84623a901dc3ed9665f
#
_cell.length_a   1.000
_cell.length_b   1.000
_cell.length_c   1.000
_cell.angle_alpha   90.00
_cell.angle_beta   90.00
_cell.angle_gamma   90.00
#
_symmetry.space_group_name_H-M   'P 1'
#
loop_
_entity.id
_entity.type
_entity.pdbx_description
1 polymer ?
#
loop_
_entity_poly.entity_id
_entity_poly.type
_entity_poly.pdbx_seq_one_letter_code
_entity_poly.pdbx_strand_id
1 'polypeptide(L)'
;WKSDTGRPLSTTKGYIAEGLFASQEEINVSPTQSLGSTVMPGDIKYRDVNGDGLITEDDMVVLSDYGNIPRIQYGLGVNITYKKFDFGVFFNGSAQRTIMINGISPFFSDMSYGERNLMSFIAKDYWSERNPNPNAAYPRLGIQNSQIENNMKASSYWMRNGNFIRFKTLELGYTFPHCRIYLSGDNLAVW
;
A
#
# COMPACT_ATOMS: atom_id res chain seq x y z
N TRP A 1 9.48 1.92 22.85
CA TRP A 1 9.03 1.92 21.45
C TRP A 1 7.50 1.95 21.33
N LYS A 2 6.79 1.57 22.38
CA LYS A 2 5.30 1.57 22.40
C LYS A 2 4.68 2.94 22.70
N SER A 3 5.43 3.90 23.23
CA SER A 3 4.90 5.22 23.60
C SER A 3 4.54 6.05 22.36
N ASP A 4 3.33 6.60 22.37
CA ASP A 4 2.86 7.54 21.35
C ASP A 4 3.11 8.99 21.75
N THR A 5 3.66 9.23 22.95
CA THR A 5 3.95 10.57 23.45
C THR A 5 4.94 11.29 22.52
N GLY A 6 4.55 12.45 22.03
CA GLY A 6 5.35 13.25 21.11
C GLY A 6 5.28 12.81 19.64
N ARG A 7 4.45 11.80 19.29
CA ARG A 7 4.24 11.35 17.92
C ARG A 7 2.96 11.92 17.32
N PRO A 8 2.89 12.03 15.99
CA PRO A 8 1.65 12.40 15.31
C PRO A 8 0.54 11.37 15.53
N LEU A 9 -0.72 11.83 15.58
CA LEU A 9 -1.89 10.95 15.65
C LEU A 9 -2.01 9.97 14.47
N SER A 10 -1.43 10.34 13.33
CA SER A 10 -1.44 9.52 12.10
C SER A 10 -0.27 8.54 11.99
N THR A 11 0.47 8.31 13.08
CA THR A 11 1.58 7.36 13.09
C THR A 11 1.10 5.96 12.72
N THR A 12 1.78 5.33 11.76
CA THR A 12 1.48 3.97 11.32
C THR A 12 2.31 2.98 12.12
N LYS A 13 1.65 2.07 12.82
CA LYS A 13 2.28 0.96 13.58
C LYS A 13 2.02 -0.38 12.91
N GLY A 14 2.91 -1.32 13.13
CA GLY A 14 2.77 -2.68 12.62
C GLY A 14 4.04 -3.49 12.84
N TYR A 15 4.04 -4.70 12.28
CA TYR A 15 5.15 -5.64 12.36
C TYR A 15 6.19 -5.35 11.27
N ILE A 16 7.46 -5.61 11.58
CA ILE A 16 8.51 -5.61 10.56
C ILE A 16 8.46 -6.97 9.86
N ALA A 17 8.14 -6.98 8.58
CA ALA A 17 8.18 -8.17 7.76
C ALA A 17 9.60 -8.41 7.22
N GLU A 18 10.06 -9.66 7.27
CA GLU A 18 11.36 -10.11 6.76
C GLU A 18 11.26 -10.88 5.44
N GLY A 19 10.04 -11.10 4.95
CA GLY A 19 9.75 -11.84 3.73
C GLY A 19 8.66 -12.87 3.92
N LEU A 20 8.67 -13.91 3.11
CA LEU A 20 7.76 -15.05 3.20
C LEU A 20 8.53 -16.29 3.67
N PHE A 21 7.90 -17.12 4.49
CA PHE A 21 8.47 -18.42 4.85
C PHE A 21 8.62 -19.31 3.60
N ALA A 22 9.82 -19.80 3.37
CA ALA A 22 10.11 -20.67 2.24
C ALA A 22 9.70 -22.12 2.49
N SER A 23 9.82 -22.60 3.73
CA SER A 23 9.55 -24.01 4.07
C SER A 23 9.09 -24.18 5.53
N GLN A 24 8.62 -25.40 5.84
CA GLN A 24 8.24 -25.75 7.21
C GLN A 24 9.44 -25.83 8.15
N GLU A 25 10.61 -26.21 7.63
CA GLU A 25 11.86 -26.24 8.41
C GLU A 25 12.24 -24.84 8.90
N GLU A 26 12.10 -23.84 8.03
CA GLU A 26 12.33 -22.44 8.40
C GLU A 26 11.36 -21.99 9.50
N ILE A 27 10.09 -22.34 9.40
CA ILE A 27 9.09 -22.02 10.44
C ILE A 27 9.48 -22.62 11.78
N ASN A 28 9.92 -23.90 11.79
CA ASN A 28 10.23 -24.62 13.00
C ASN A 28 11.43 -24.05 13.78
N VAL A 29 12.34 -23.32 13.10
CA VAL A 29 13.52 -22.69 13.73
C VAL A 29 13.36 -21.18 13.94
N SER A 30 12.26 -20.62 13.48
CA SER A 30 11.94 -19.19 13.62
C SER A 30 11.15 -18.93 14.91
N PRO A 31 11.11 -17.68 15.41
CA PRO A 31 10.19 -17.29 16.48
C PRO A 31 8.76 -17.67 16.18
N THR A 32 8.04 -18.17 17.18
CA THR A 32 6.65 -18.61 17.01
C THR A 32 5.73 -17.42 16.81
N GLN A 33 5.00 -17.38 15.70
CA GLN A 33 4.03 -16.31 15.40
C GLN A 33 2.65 -16.66 15.96
N SER A 34 2.20 -15.92 16.98
CA SER A 34 0.90 -16.12 17.66
C SER A 34 -0.11 -15.05 17.22
N LEU A 35 -0.36 -14.95 15.91
CA LEU A 35 -1.12 -13.86 15.29
C LEU A 35 -2.50 -14.28 14.73
N GLY A 36 -3.03 -15.41 15.19
CA GLY A 36 -4.41 -15.83 14.93
C GLY A 36 -4.54 -17.04 14.03
N SER A 37 -3.72 -17.23 13.00
CA SER A 37 -3.73 -18.43 12.15
C SER A 37 -2.49 -19.30 12.35
N THR A 38 -2.61 -20.59 12.06
CA THR A 38 -1.45 -21.49 11.96
C THR A 38 -0.55 -21.03 10.81
N VAL A 39 0.72 -20.79 11.10
CA VAL A 39 1.70 -20.35 10.12
C VAL A 39 2.09 -21.52 9.21
N MET A 40 2.13 -21.24 7.92
CA MET A 40 2.47 -22.21 6.88
C MET A 40 3.48 -21.60 5.90
N PRO A 41 4.21 -22.39 5.09
CA PRO A 41 5.04 -21.87 4.03
C PRO A 41 4.26 -20.91 3.12
N GLY A 42 4.89 -19.80 2.76
CA GLY A 42 4.27 -18.71 2.02
C GLY A 42 3.56 -17.66 2.86
N ASP A 43 3.47 -17.83 4.17
CA ASP A 43 3.00 -16.79 5.08
C ASP A 43 4.09 -15.77 5.38
N ILE A 44 3.68 -14.56 5.76
CA ILE A 44 4.62 -13.48 6.08
C ILE A 44 5.37 -13.81 7.37
N LYS A 45 6.71 -13.72 7.29
CA LYS A 45 7.62 -13.85 8.42
C LYS A 45 7.83 -12.48 9.06
N TYR A 46 7.61 -12.40 10.36
CA TYR A 46 7.80 -11.18 11.12
C TYR A 46 9.03 -11.26 12.03
N ARG A 47 9.61 -10.08 12.30
CA ARG A 47 10.75 -9.93 13.17
C ARG A 47 10.32 -9.95 14.62
N ASP A 48 10.98 -10.75 15.42
CA ASP A 48 10.98 -10.68 16.88
C ASP A 48 11.83 -9.46 17.30
N VAL A 49 11.17 -8.43 17.79
CA VAL A 49 11.81 -7.15 18.13
C VAL A 49 12.31 -7.15 19.56
N ASN A 50 11.61 -7.84 20.45
CA ASN A 50 11.97 -7.89 21.87
C ASN A 50 12.90 -9.06 22.21
N GLY A 51 13.03 -10.08 21.32
CA GLY A 51 13.93 -11.22 21.46
C GLY A 51 13.41 -12.30 22.41
N ASP A 52 12.09 -12.39 22.61
CA ASP A 52 11.50 -13.36 23.53
C ASP A 52 11.15 -14.72 22.87
N GLY A 53 11.36 -14.83 21.56
CA GLY A 53 11.08 -16.03 20.75
C GLY A 53 9.62 -16.16 20.32
N LEU A 54 8.77 -15.16 20.59
CA LEU A 54 7.37 -15.13 20.24
C LEU A 54 7.07 -13.85 19.46
N ILE A 55 6.27 -13.94 18.39
CA ILE A 55 5.74 -12.77 17.69
C ILE A 55 4.35 -12.48 18.21
N THR A 56 4.22 -11.38 18.92
CA THR A 56 2.99 -10.93 19.58
C THR A 56 2.76 -9.43 19.31
N GLU A 57 1.75 -8.84 19.94
CA GLU A 57 1.54 -7.39 19.86
C GLU A 57 2.72 -6.59 20.45
N ASP A 58 3.58 -7.24 21.24
CA ASP A 58 4.76 -6.61 21.81
C ASP A 58 5.84 -6.30 20.78
N ASP A 59 5.80 -6.95 19.60
CA ASP A 59 6.70 -6.71 18.49
C ASP A 59 6.24 -5.64 17.53
N MET A 60 5.07 -5.05 17.77
CA MET A 60 4.62 -3.94 16.94
C MET A 60 5.45 -2.69 17.20
N VAL A 61 5.97 -2.13 16.11
CA VAL A 61 6.78 -0.91 16.12
C VAL A 61 6.16 0.19 15.27
N VAL A 62 6.69 1.40 15.40
CA VAL A 62 6.35 2.48 14.48
C VAL A 62 7.04 2.24 13.14
N LEU A 63 6.25 2.01 12.10
CA LEU A 63 6.73 1.82 10.74
C LEU A 63 6.89 3.15 9.99
N SER A 64 6.06 4.13 10.31
CA SER A 64 6.10 5.45 9.70
C SER A 64 5.45 6.49 10.61
N ASP A 65 6.04 7.68 10.68
CA ASP A 65 5.43 8.84 11.34
C ASP A 65 4.31 9.46 10.49
N TYR A 66 4.06 8.94 9.30
CA TYR A 66 3.03 9.39 8.38
C TYR A 66 1.94 8.34 8.26
N GLY A 67 0.68 8.80 8.22
CA GLY A 67 -0.47 7.94 8.00
C GLY A 67 -1.04 8.08 6.58
N ASN A 68 -2.28 7.66 6.42
CA ASN A 68 -2.99 7.75 5.16
C ASN A 68 -3.34 9.20 4.76
N ILE A 69 -3.39 10.11 5.72
CA ILE A 69 -3.62 11.55 5.45
C ILE A 69 -2.26 12.20 5.18
N PRO A 70 -2.06 12.79 3.98
CA PRO A 70 -0.80 13.45 3.66
C PRO A 70 -0.59 14.69 4.52
N ARG A 71 0.63 14.89 5.02
CA ARG A 71 0.98 16.11 5.75
C ARG A 71 1.22 17.30 4.84
N ILE A 72 1.68 17.04 3.62
CA ILE A 72 1.95 18.05 2.62
C ILE A 72 1.06 17.81 1.41
N GLN A 73 0.32 18.84 1.04
CA GLN A 73 -0.39 18.90 -0.22
C GLN A 73 0.09 20.12 -0.98
N TYR A 74 0.34 19.97 -2.25
CA TYR A 74 0.86 21.05 -3.09
C TYR A 74 0.18 21.08 -4.45
N GLY A 75 0.17 22.27 -5.04
CA GLY A 75 -0.31 22.48 -6.39
C GLY A 75 0.47 23.60 -7.06
N LEU A 76 0.74 23.43 -8.35
CA LEU A 76 1.39 24.42 -9.20
C LEU A 76 0.56 24.58 -10.48
N GLY A 77 0.09 25.79 -10.72
CA GLY A 77 -0.62 26.17 -11.94
C GLY A 77 0.12 27.26 -12.71
N VAL A 78 0.14 27.13 -14.01
CA VAL A 78 0.65 28.15 -14.93
C VAL A 78 -0.41 28.42 -15.97
N ASN A 79 -0.80 29.70 -16.12
CA ASN A 79 -1.70 30.15 -17.15
C ASN A 79 -1.01 31.27 -17.94
N ILE A 80 -0.93 31.10 -19.24
CA ILE A 80 -0.28 32.04 -20.17
C ILE A 80 -1.29 32.43 -21.25
N THR A 81 -1.47 33.71 -21.43
CA THR A 81 -2.25 34.24 -22.55
C THR A 81 -1.33 35.08 -23.42
N TYR A 82 -1.24 34.74 -24.68
CA TYR A 82 -0.48 35.51 -25.66
C TYR A 82 -1.31 35.76 -26.92
N LYS A 83 -1.65 37.02 -27.14
CA LYS A 83 -2.56 37.44 -28.23
C LYS A 83 -3.90 36.70 -28.16
N LYS A 84 -4.11 35.72 -29.07
CA LYS A 84 -5.33 34.93 -29.20
C LYS A 84 -5.19 33.53 -28.66
N PHE A 85 -3.97 33.16 -28.20
CA PHE A 85 -3.69 31.85 -27.62
C PHE A 85 -3.74 31.92 -26.11
N ASP A 86 -4.31 30.92 -25.50
CA ASP A 86 -4.26 30.67 -24.08
C ASP A 86 -3.77 29.24 -23.80
N PHE A 87 -2.94 29.12 -22.80
CA PHE A 87 -2.35 27.87 -22.33
C PHE A 87 -2.51 27.81 -20.82
N GLY A 88 -3.04 26.70 -20.33
CA GLY A 88 -3.16 26.42 -18.92
C GLY A 88 -2.60 25.05 -18.58
N VAL A 89 -1.82 24.96 -17.50
CA VAL A 89 -1.34 23.69 -16.96
C VAL A 89 -1.47 23.70 -15.44
N PHE A 90 -1.88 22.57 -14.88
CA PHE A 90 -1.97 22.41 -13.43
C PHE A 90 -1.44 21.04 -13.00
N PHE A 91 -0.54 21.07 -12.03
CA PHE A 91 -0.03 19.93 -11.31
C PHE A 91 -0.50 19.97 -9.87
N ASN A 92 -0.81 18.82 -9.30
CA ASN A 92 -1.00 18.69 -7.87
C ASN A 92 -0.36 17.39 -7.35
N GLY A 93 -0.12 17.38 -6.05
CA GLY A 93 0.47 16.19 -5.44
C GLY A 93 0.38 16.21 -3.93
N SER A 94 0.88 15.14 -3.35
CA SER A 94 1.01 15.00 -1.91
C SER A 94 2.34 14.37 -1.53
N ALA A 95 2.80 14.71 -0.34
CA ALA A 95 4.01 14.15 0.24
C ALA A 95 3.82 13.83 1.72
N GLN A 96 4.73 13.05 2.28
CA GLN A 96 4.66 12.56 3.66
C GLN A 96 3.35 11.81 3.92
N ARG A 97 3.10 10.80 3.10
CA ARG A 97 1.94 9.91 3.18
C ARG A 97 2.35 8.45 3.09
N THR A 98 1.82 7.64 3.99
CA THR A 98 1.97 6.19 3.96
C THR A 98 0.62 5.54 3.73
N ILE A 99 0.55 4.55 2.87
CA ILE A 99 -0.66 3.78 2.60
C ILE A 99 -0.43 2.35 3.07
N MET A 100 -1.38 1.82 3.86
CA MET A 100 -1.43 0.40 4.21
C MET A 100 -2.45 -0.28 3.29
N ILE A 101 -2.00 -1.31 2.58
CA ILE A 101 -2.87 -2.04 1.64
C ILE A 101 -3.41 -3.35 2.20
N ASN A 102 -3.11 -3.70 3.45
CA ASN A 102 -3.59 -4.90 4.12
C ASN A 102 -5.11 -4.98 4.26
N GLY A 103 -5.80 -3.86 4.24
CA GLY A 103 -7.28 -3.81 4.29
C GLY A 103 -7.96 -3.72 2.93
N ILE A 104 -7.21 -3.85 1.83
CA ILE A 104 -7.78 -3.76 0.49
C ILE A 104 -8.38 -5.11 0.09
N SER A 105 -9.71 -5.13 -0.09
CA SER A 105 -10.39 -6.21 -0.80
C SER A 105 -9.75 -6.36 -2.20
N PRO A 106 -9.47 -7.56 -2.69
CA PRO A 106 -10.07 -8.85 -2.40
C PRO A 106 -9.27 -9.76 -1.48
N PHE A 107 -8.12 -9.34 -0.94
CA PHE A 107 -7.34 -10.20 -0.04
C PHE A 107 -8.00 -10.46 1.29
N PHE A 108 -8.67 -9.43 1.83
CA PHE A 108 -9.07 -9.34 3.22
C PHE A 108 -10.56 -9.07 3.38
N SER A 109 -11.30 -9.22 2.34
CA SER A 109 -12.74 -9.29 2.50
C SER A 109 -13.08 -10.68 2.99
N ASP A 110 -14.04 -10.75 3.84
CA ASP A 110 -14.60 -12.01 4.29
C ASP A 110 -14.94 -12.90 3.08
N MET A 111 -13.97 -13.74 2.72
CA MET A 111 -14.10 -14.71 1.64
C MET A 111 -14.91 -15.94 2.08
N SER A 112 -15.41 -15.93 3.32
CA SER A 112 -16.21 -16.98 3.91
C SER A 112 -17.41 -17.38 3.05
N TYR A 113 -17.86 -16.49 2.20
CA TYR A 113 -19.04 -16.69 1.35
C TYR A 113 -18.74 -16.84 -0.15
N GLY A 114 -17.47 -16.82 -0.56
CA GLY A 114 -17.12 -16.97 -1.97
C GLY A 114 -17.55 -15.82 -2.89
N GLU A 115 -17.87 -14.66 -2.30
CA GLU A 115 -18.54 -13.56 -3.02
C GLU A 115 -17.58 -12.68 -3.85
N ARG A 116 -16.27 -12.92 -3.77
CA ARG A 116 -15.29 -12.03 -4.41
C ARG A 116 -14.26 -12.78 -5.24
N ASN A 117 -13.95 -12.22 -6.40
CA ASN A 117 -12.95 -12.75 -7.29
C ASN A 117 -11.55 -12.23 -6.96
N LEU A 118 -10.55 -13.07 -7.18
CA LEU A 118 -9.16 -12.69 -7.10
C LEU A 118 -8.77 -11.77 -8.26
N MET A 119 -8.08 -10.68 -7.96
CA MET A 119 -7.60 -9.78 -9.01
C MET A 119 -6.46 -10.43 -9.81
N SER A 120 -6.43 -10.18 -11.11
CA SER A 120 -5.48 -10.82 -12.03
C SER A 120 -4.01 -10.54 -11.69
N PHE A 121 -3.69 -9.35 -11.18
CA PHE A 121 -2.32 -9.00 -10.80
C PHE A 121 -1.85 -9.76 -9.55
N ILE A 122 -2.76 -10.10 -8.63
CA ILE A 122 -2.48 -10.93 -7.46
C ILE A 122 -2.29 -12.39 -7.91
N ALA A 123 -3.19 -12.89 -8.75
CA ALA A 123 -3.12 -14.26 -9.27
C ALA A 123 -1.83 -14.55 -10.06
N LYS A 124 -1.15 -13.51 -10.56
CA LYS A 124 0.09 -13.65 -11.31
C LYS A 124 1.35 -13.76 -10.44
N ASP A 125 1.30 -13.23 -9.22
CA ASP A 125 2.51 -13.12 -8.39
C ASP A 125 2.18 -13.30 -6.89
N TYR A 126 1.60 -14.45 -6.56
CA TYR A 126 1.41 -14.89 -5.18
C TYR A 126 2.19 -16.18 -4.91
N TRP A 127 2.52 -16.40 -3.66
CA TRP A 127 3.14 -17.64 -3.24
C TRP A 127 2.12 -18.80 -3.30
N SER A 128 2.53 -19.93 -3.86
CA SER A 128 1.73 -21.16 -3.85
C SER A 128 2.65 -22.40 -3.83
N GLU A 129 2.13 -23.54 -3.39
CA GLU A 129 2.87 -24.80 -3.40
C GLU A 129 3.33 -25.21 -4.82
N ARG A 130 2.60 -24.79 -5.85
CA ARG A 130 2.96 -25.03 -7.25
C ARG A 130 4.05 -24.08 -7.77
N ASN A 131 4.16 -22.92 -7.15
CA ASN A 131 5.17 -21.90 -7.44
C ASN A 131 5.68 -21.29 -6.12
N PRO A 132 6.55 -22.01 -5.39
CA PRO A 132 7.04 -21.59 -4.08
C PRO A 132 8.11 -20.49 -4.21
N ASN A 133 7.68 -19.29 -4.62
CA ASN A 133 8.54 -18.14 -4.76
C ASN A 133 8.58 -17.34 -3.45
N PRO A 134 9.68 -17.34 -2.67
CA PRO A 134 9.79 -16.58 -1.44
C PRO A 134 9.81 -15.05 -1.68
N ASN A 135 10.04 -14.62 -2.92
CA ASN A 135 10.03 -13.23 -3.34
C ASN A 135 8.72 -12.82 -4.02
N ALA A 136 7.67 -13.63 -3.93
CA ALA A 136 6.37 -13.28 -4.49
C ALA A 136 5.87 -11.95 -3.89
N ALA A 137 5.22 -11.13 -4.72
CA ALA A 137 4.66 -9.84 -4.27
C ALA A 137 3.51 -10.00 -3.27
N TYR A 138 2.92 -11.21 -3.23
CA TYR A 138 1.79 -11.53 -2.35
C TYR A 138 2.01 -12.85 -1.63
N PRO A 139 1.62 -12.94 -0.35
CA PRO A 139 1.77 -14.16 0.43
C PRO A 139 0.80 -15.25 -0.04
N ARG A 140 0.86 -16.40 0.62
CA ARG A 140 -0.09 -17.47 0.47
C ARG A 140 -1.53 -16.98 0.65
N LEU A 141 -2.40 -17.38 -0.26
CA LEU A 141 -3.82 -17.05 -0.22
C LEU A 141 -4.60 -18.08 0.60
N GLY A 142 -5.73 -17.69 1.16
CA GLY A 142 -6.68 -18.55 1.84
C GLY A 142 -8.11 -18.23 1.44
N ILE A 143 -8.99 -19.21 1.57
CA ILE A 143 -10.42 -19.06 1.28
C ILE A 143 -11.12 -18.33 2.44
N GLN A 144 -10.67 -18.57 3.67
CA GLN A 144 -11.21 -17.95 4.88
C GLN A 144 -10.15 -17.09 5.57
N ASN A 145 -10.57 -15.97 6.14
CA ASN A 145 -9.68 -15.08 6.89
C ASN A 145 -8.93 -15.81 8.01
N SER A 146 -9.60 -16.73 8.71
CA SER A 146 -8.99 -17.53 9.77
C SER A 146 -7.81 -18.40 9.32
N GLN A 147 -7.68 -18.66 8.02
CA GLN A 147 -6.56 -19.43 7.46
C GLN A 147 -5.31 -18.58 7.19
N ILE A 148 -5.50 -17.24 7.05
CA ILE A 148 -4.46 -16.29 6.64
C ILE A 148 -4.37 -15.08 7.56
N GLU A 149 -4.88 -15.18 8.78
CA GLU A 149 -4.95 -14.04 9.70
C GLU A 149 -3.57 -13.46 10.00
N ASN A 150 -2.54 -14.30 10.04
CA ASN A 150 -1.14 -13.87 10.12
C ASN A 150 -0.76 -12.90 9.00
N ASN A 151 -1.19 -13.18 7.76
CA ASN A 151 -0.86 -12.35 6.59
C ASN A 151 -1.63 -11.04 6.54
N MET A 152 -2.71 -10.91 7.31
CA MET A 152 -3.57 -9.72 7.32
C MET A 152 -3.06 -8.63 8.29
N LYS A 153 -2.08 -8.92 9.12
CA LYS A 153 -1.59 -7.97 10.11
C LYS A 153 -0.94 -6.76 9.46
N ALA A 154 -1.16 -5.59 10.06
CA ALA A 154 -0.49 -4.36 9.65
C ALA A 154 1.03 -4.55 9.76
N SER A 155 1.73 -4.39 8.66
CA SER A 155 3.18 -4.67 8.60
C SER A 155 3.87 -3.88 7.50
N SER A 156 5.19 -3.85 7.56
CA SER A 156 6.00 -3.25 6.50
C SER A 156 5.81 -3.93 5.13
N TYR A 157 5.34 -5.18 5.12
CA TYR A 157 5.00 -5.91 3.88
C TYR A 157 3.89 -5.21 3.08
N TRP A 158 2.91 -4.66 3.76
CA TRP A 158 1.75 -4.00 3.18
C TRP A 158 1.89 -2.48 3.09
N MET A 159 2.96 -1.93 3.64
CA MET A 159 3.21 -0.50 3.62
C MET A 159 3.66 -0.05 2.23
N ARG A 160 3.07 1.01 1.73
CA ARG A 160 3.41 1.63 0.45
C ARG A 160 3.62 3.12 0.62
N ASN A 161 4.52 3.68 -0.17
CA ASN A 161 4.68 5.12 -0.29
C ASN A 161 3.45 5.70 -0.99
N GLY A 162 2.75 6.60 -0.32
CA GLY A 162 1.56 7.26 -0.84
C GLY A 162 1.85 8.63 -1.46
N ASN A 163 3.10 9.03 -1.60
CA ASN A 163 3.46 10.28 -2.26
C ASN A 163 3.17 10.19 -3.75
N PHE A 164 2.72 11.28 -4.33
CA PHE A 164 2.52 11.36 -5.77
C PHE A 164 2.63 12.78 -6.28
N ILE A 165 2.91 12.93 -7.55
CA ILE A 165 2.69 14.13 -8.35
C ILE A 165 1.80 13.77 -9.54
N ARG A 166 0.81 14.59 -9.80
CA ARG A 166 -0.18 14.38 -10.86
C ARG A 166 -0.19 15.55 -11.82
N PHE A 167 -0.07 15.27 -13.10
CA PHE A 167 -0.41 16.20 -14.17
C PHE A 167 -1.93 16.22 -14.31
N LYS A 168 -2.55 17.18 -13.62
CA LYS A 168 -3.98 17.17 -13.44
C LYS A 168 -4.73 17.75 -14.62
N THR A 169 -4.32 18.92 -15.11
CA THR A 169 -5.06 19.60 -16.18
C THR A 169 -4.11 20.20 -17.19
N LEU A 170 -4.45 20.07 -18.45
CA LEU A 170 -3.88 20.79 -19.58
C LEU A 170 -5.02 21.43 -20.38
N GLU A 171 -4.87 22.70 -20.72
CA GLU A 171 -5.78 23.40 -21.62
C GLU A 171 -5.00 24.21 -22.63
N LEU A 172 -5.41 24.12 -23.89
CA LEU A 172 -4.91 24.93 -25.01
C LEU A 172 -6.11 25.56 -25.70
N GLY A 173 -6.13 26.87 -25.79
CA GLY A 173 -7.23 27.61 -26.41
C GLY A 173 -6.75 28.59 -27.47
N TYR A 174 -7.64 28.87 -28.43
CA TYR A 174 -7.48 29.90 -29.40
C TYR A 174 -8.81 30.68 -29.58
N THR A 175 -8.73 32.00 -29.43
CA THR A 175 -9.89 32.90 -29.51
C THR A 175 -9.98 33.56 -30.87
N PHE A 176 -11.04 33.25 -31.59
CA PHE A 176 -11.48 33.96 -32.83
C PHE A 176 -12.34 35.17 -32.46
N PRO A 177 -12.66 36.07 -33.42
CA PRO A 177 -13.53 37.23 -33.16
C PRO A 177 -14.91 36.88 -32.58
N HIS A 178 -15.46 35.70 -32.94
CA HIS A 178 -16.81 35.29 -32.57
C HIS A 178 -16.90 33.96 -31.85
N CYS A 179 -15.79 33.23 -31.68
CA CYS A 179 -15.76 31.95 -30.97
C CYS A 179 -14.39 31.67 -30.35
N ARG A 180 -14.35 30.78 -29.36
CA ARG A 180 -13.13 30.21 -28.81
C ARG A 180 -13.14 28.70 -29.03
N ILE A 181 -12.07 28.17 -29.58
CA ILE A 181 -11.85 26.73 -29.69
C ILE A 181 -10.77 26.35 -28.67
N TYR A 182 -11.00 25.27 -27.93
CA TYR A 182 -10.03 24.81 -26.97
C TYR A 182 -9.98 23.27 -26.95
N LEU A 183 -8.83 22.75 -26.53
CA LEU A 183 -8.59 21.36 -26.21
C LEU A 183 -8.23 21.27 -24.71
N SER A 184 -8.90 20.41 -23.99
CA SER A 184 -8.58 20.17 -22.57
C SER A 184 -8.39 18.70 -22.29
N GLY A 185 -7.52 18.40 -21.32
CA GLY A 185 -7.28 17.06 -20.83
C GLY A 185 -7.12 17.06 -19.31
N ASP A 186 -7.73 16.07 -18.64
CA ASP A 186 -7.65 15.89 -17.19
C ASP A 186 -7.01 14.57 -16.82
N ASN A 187 -6.29 14.55 -15.68
CA ASN A 187 -5.63 13.36 -15.14
C ASN A 187 -4.70 12.66 -16.14
N LEU A 188 -3.84 13.45 -16.79
CA LEU A 188 -3.02 12.99 -17.91
C LEU A 188 -1.91 12.03 -17.50
N ALA A 189 -1.31 12.22 -16.31
CA ALA A 189 -0.29 11.33 -15.78
C ALA A 189 -0.19 11.41 -14.24
N VAL A 190 0.31 10.34 -13.62
CA VAL A 190 0.61 10.26 -12.17
C VAL A 190 1.92 9.53 -12.00
N TRP A 191 2.82 10.09 -11.13
CA TRP A 191 4.11 9.52 -10.75
C TRP A 191 4.23 9.38 -9.25
#